data_7a87016a7ebbe2dfab713245b90871be
#
_entry.id   7a87016a7ebbe2dfab713245b90871be
#
_cell.length_a   1.000
_cell.length_b   1.000
_cell.length_c   1.000
_cell.angle_alpha   90.00
_cell.angle_beta   90.00
_cell.angle_gamma   90.00
#
_symmetry.space_group_name_H-M   'P 1'
#
loop_
_entity.id
_entity.type
_entity.pdbx_description
1 polymer ?
#
loop_
_entity_poly.entity_id
_entity_poly.type
_entity_poly.pdbx_seq_one_letter_code
_entity_poly.pdbx_strand_id
1 'polypeptide(L)'
;MDFTNPNTMRDCWIVNDSVMGGVSQSGLREDSNGMFFEGQVSLENNGGFASMRSSVRFPHGTLLIELLAKGDGKRYKLVLRTELAPRVTYVADFIAEATWQSYQFHLNQFKATFRGQVVHAPTLSFSDVIEFGILISNSQVGSFAIQLKTLQSA
;
A
#
# COMPACT_ATOMS: atom_id res chain seq x y z
N MET A 1 -0.27 2.27 13.65
CA MET A 1 -1.52 1.71 13.10
C MET A 1 -1.51 0.22 13.35
N ASP A 2 -2.54 -0.26 14.03
CA ASP A 2 -2.64 -1.66 14.45
C ASP A 2 -3.77 -2.35 13.69
N PHE A 3 -3.42 -3.26 12.79
CA PHE A 3 -4.38 -3.98 11.95
C PHE A 3 -5.00 -5.19 12.64
N THR A 4 -4.62 -5.48 13.90
CA THR A 4 -5.32 -6.46 14.73
C THR A 4 -6.57 -5.87 15.39
N ASN A 5 -6.71 -4.54 15.34
CA ASN A 5 -7.89 -3.84 15.87
C ASN A 5 -8.97 -3.78 14.76
N PRO A 6 -10.19 -4.31 15.01
CA PRO A 6 -11.27 -4.30 14.02
C PRO A 6 -11.64 -2.89 13.52
N ASN A 7 -11.46 -1.86 14.35
CA ASN A 7 -11.77 -0.49 13.95
C ASN A 7 -10.83 0.01 12.84
N THR A 8 -9.61 -0.50 12.77
CA THR A 8 -8.66 -0.11 11.72
C THR A 8 -9.16 -0.51 10.34
N MET A 9 -9.71 -1.72 10.19
CA MET A 9 -10.23 -2.18 8.91
C MET A 9 -11.40 -1.32 8.42
N ARG A 10 -12.23 -0.81 9.32
CA ARG A 10 -13.37 0.05 8.96
C ARG A 10 -12.95 1.35 8.29
N ASP A 11 -11.75 1.83 8.59
CA ASP A 11 -11.21 3.06 8.03
C ASP A 11 -10.43 2.84 6.74
N CYS A 12 -10.36 1.61 6.26
CA CYS A 12 -9.69 1.24 5.02
C CYS A 12 -10.69 1.13 3.87
N TRP A 13 -10.23 1.40 2.66
CA TRP A 13 -11.07 1.24 1.46
C TRP A 13 -10.26 0.65 0.31
N ILE A 14 -10.98 0.15 -0.69
CA ILE A 14 -10.41 -0.49 -1.86
C ILE A 14 -10.45 0.47 -3.04
N VAL A 15 -9.36 0.51 -3.80
CA VAL A 15 -9.27 1.18 -5.11
C VAL A 15 -8.67 0.22 -6.10
N ASN A 16 -9.49 -0.28 -7.02
CA ASN A 16 -9.06 -1.22 -8.05
C ASN A 16 -9.07 -0.56 -9.43
N ASP A 17 -8.51 -1.26 -10.41
CA ASP A 17 -8.53 -0.87 -11.81
C ASP A 17 -9.94 -0.78 -12.41
N SER A 18 -10.96 -1.31 -11.74
CA SER A 18 -12.36 -1.17 -12.17
C SER A 18 -12.78 0.29 -12.31
N VAL A 19 -12.15 1.19 -11.56
CA VAL A 19 -12.33 2.65 -11.69
C VAL A 19 -11.85 3.13 -13.06
N MET A 20 -10.94 2.37 -13.71
CA MET A 20 -10.35 2.68 -15.02
C MET A 20 -10.83 1.70 -16.11
N GLY A 21 -11.90 0.94 -15.83
CA GLY A 21 -12.44 -0.03 -16.77
C GLY A 21 -11.85 -1.44 -16.68
N GLY A 22 -10.94 -1.68 -15.73
CA GLY A 22 -10.38 -3.01 -15.50
C GLY A 22 -11.33 -3.94 -14.75
N VAL A 23 -10.93 -5.19 -14.57
CA VAL A 23 -11.75 -6.24 -13.95
C VAL A 23 -11.07 -6.91 -12.76
N SER A 24 -10.02 -6.32 -12.20
CA SER A 24 -9.42 -6.81 -10.97
C SER A 24 -10.40 -6.69 -9.81
N GLN A 25 -10.37 -7.65 -8.90
CA GLN A 25 -11.24 -7.70 -7.73
C GLN A 25 -10.40 -7.90 -6.48
N SER A 26 -10.79 -7.25 -5.39
CA SER A 26 -10.12 -7.42 -4.12
C SER A 26 -11.05 -7.10 -2.96
N GLY A 27 -10.62 -7.46 -1.75
CA GLY A 27 -11.36 -7.22 -0.53
C GLY A 27 -10.46 -7.23 0.69
N LEU A 28 -11.05 -6.84 1.80
CA LEU A 28 -10.41 -6.81 3.10
C LEU A 28 -11.07 -7.82 4.01
N ARG A 29 -10.27 -8.53 4.80
CA ARG A 29 -10.73 -9.51 5.78
C ARG A 29 -9.78 -9.44 6.97
N GLU A 30 -10.27 -9.72 8.15
CA GLU A 30 -9.44 -9.70 9.36
C GLU A 30 -9.49 -11.03 10.12
N ASP A 31 -8.42 -11.31 10.85
CA ASP A 31 -8.37 -12.32 11.89
C ASP A 31 -7.59 -11.76 13.09
N SER A 32 -7.31 -12.60 14.10
CA SER A 32 -6.60 -12.16 15.31
C SER A 32 -5.16 -11.72 15.05
N ASN A 33 -4.59 -12.03 13.89
CA ASN A 33 -3.20 -11.72 13.56
C ASN A 33 -3.04 -10.50 12.64
N GLY A 34 -4.13 -9.93 12.15
CA GLY A 34 -4.08 -8.75 11.30
C GLY A 34 -5.13 -8.74 10.20
N MET A 35 -4.98 -7.80 9.27
CA MET A 35 -5.91 -7.57 8.18
C MET A 35 -5.36 -8.10 6.87
N PHE A 36 -6.14 -8.94 6.18
CA PHE A 36 -5.83 -9.38 4.82
C PHE A 36 -6.32 -8.38 3.80
N PHE A 37 -5.45 -8.10 2.85
CA PHE A 37 -5.80 -7.51 1.57
C PHE A 37 -5.57 -8.61 0.54
N GLU A 38 -6.63 -9.07 -0.13
CA GLU A 38 -6.58 -10.23 -1.00
C GLU A 38 -7.53 -10.09 -2.17
N GLY A 39 -7.30 -10.87 -3.23
CA GLY A 39 -8.16 -10.84 -4.40
C GLY A 39 -7.50 -11.43 -5.62
N GLN A 40 -7.87 -10.91 -6.78
CA GLN A 40 -7.34 -11.32 -8.08
C GLN A 40 -7.04 -10.10 -8.94
N VAL A 41 -5.87 -10.13 -9.58
CA VAL A 41 -5.48 -9.13 -10.57
C VAL A 41 -5.74 -9.69 -11.97
N SER A 42 -6.38 -8.90 -12.83
CA SER A 42 -6.63 -9.21 -14.23
C SER A 42 -6.05 -8.12 -15.12
N LEU A 43 -5.50 -8.50 -16.26
CA LEU A 43 -5.00 -7.55 -17.28
C LEU A 43 -6.06 -7.17 -18.30
N GLU A 44 -7.28 -7.70 -18.20
CA GLU A 44 -8.35 -7.38 -19.13
C GLU A 44 -8.70 -5.90 -19.07
N ASN A 45 -9.14 -5.34 -20.21
CA ASN A 45 -9.55 -3.94 -20.37
C ASN A 45 -8.47 -2.94 -19.94
N ASN A 46 -7.20 -3.28 -20.16
CA ASN A 46 -6.04 -2.46 -19.79
C ASN A 46 -5.95 -2.19 -18.28
N GLY A 47 -6.62 -3.02 -17.48
CA GLY A 47 -6.47 -2.99 -16.04
C GLY A 47 -5.17 -3.64 -15.59
N GLY A 48 -5.08 -4.06 -14.34
CA GLY A 48 -3.95 -4.81 -13.83
C GLY A 48 -3.44 -4.35 -12.48
N PHE A 49 -4.27 -3.65 -11.69
CA PHE A 49 -3.91 -3.34 -10.32
C PHE A 49 -5.08 -3.52 -9.36
N ALA A 50 -4.73 -3.76 -8.10
CA ALA A 50 -5.64 -3.69 -6.98
C ALA A 50 -4.92 -2.96 -5.83
N SER A 51 -5.63 -2.15 -5.07
CA SER A 51 -5.05 -1.47 -3.92
C SER A 51 -6.04 -1.30 -2.78
N MET A 52 -5.49 -1.24 -1.58
CA MET A 52 -6.22 -0.80 -0.39
C MET A 52 -5.57 0.49 0.12
N ARG A 53 -6.33 1.33 0.77
CA ARG A 53 -5.87 2.61 1.29
C ARG A 53 -6.48 2.91 2.64
N SER A 54 -5.80 3.75 3.40
CA SER A 54 -6.29 4.26 4.67
C SER A 54 -5.62 5.60 5.00
N SER A 55 -6.30 6.40 5.77
CA SER A 55 -5.69 7.58 6.38
C SER A 55 -4.62 7.15 7.37
N VAL A 56 -3.53 7.91 7.44
CA VAL A 56 -2.44 7.68 8.39
C VAL A 56 -1.74 8.99 8.69
N ARG A 57 -1.13 9.08 9.88
CA ARG A 57 -0.27 10.19 10.26
C ARG A 57 0.97 9.64 10.95
N PHE A 58 2.11 10.24 10.65
CA PHE A 58 3.37 9.92 11.31
C PHE A 58 3.85 11.14 12.10
N PRO A 59 4.49 10.91 13.27
CA PRO A 59 5.02 12.01 14.07
C PRO A 59 6.03 12.87 13.32
N HIS A 60 6.17 14.11 13.74
CA HIS A 60 7.21 15.01 13.27
C HIS A 60 8.58 14.39 13.53
N GLY A 61 9.49 14.50 12.56
CA GLY A 61 10.84 13.95 12.68
C GLY A 61 10.96 12.47 12.37
N THR A 62 9.89 11.81 11.94
CA THR A 62 9.94 10.41 11.49
C THR A 62 10.86 10.30 10.27
N LEU A 63 11.89 9.46 10.36
CA LEU A 63 12.84 9.20 9.28
C LEU A 63 12.73 7.78 8.72
N LEU A 64 12.00 6.92 9.40
CA LEU A 64 11.85 5.50 9.08
C LEU A 64 10.45 5.06 9.46
N ILE A 65 9.80 4.33 8.57
CA ILE A 65 8.53 3.65 8.88
C ILE A 65 8.70 2.15 8.72
N GLU A 66 7.92 1.40 9.48
CA GLU A 66 8.03 -0.05 9.54
C GLU A 66 6.65 -0.68 9.32
N LEU A 67 6.60 -1.60 8.37
CA LEU A 67 5.42 -2.43 8.09
C LEU A 67 5.71 -3.86 8.50
N LEU A 68 4.92 -4.41 9.41
CA LEU A 68 4.95 -5.83 9.75
C LEU A 68 3.87 -6.54 8.94
N ALA A 69 4.29 -7.46 8.06
CA ALA A 69 3.41 -8.10 7.11
C ALA A 69 3.85 -9.52 6.78
N LYS A 70 2.90 -10.30 6.27
CA LYS A 70 3.09 -11.65 5.75
C LYS A 70 2.35 -11.75 4.43
N GLY A 71 3.03 -12.17 3.38
CA GLY A 71 2.47 -12.18 2.04
C GLY A 71 2.51 -13.54 1.35
N ASP A 72 2.63 -13.48 0.04
CA ASP A 72 2.57 -14.62 -0.87
C ASP A 72 3.80 -14.72 -1.78
N GLY A 73 4.86 -13.99 -1.47
CA GLY A 73 6.08 -13.94 -2.26
C GLY A 73 6.01 -12.99 -3.45
N LYS A 74 4.89 -12.32 -3.65
CA LYS A 74 4.73 -11.37 -4.76
C LYS A 74 5.26 -10.00 -4.41
N ARG A 75 5.45 -9.19 -5.45
CA ARG A 75 5.90 -7.81 -5.31
C ARG A 75 4.72 -6.89 -5.08
N TYR A 76 4.83 -6.08 -4.05
CA TYR A 76 3.84 -5.07 -3.69
C TYR A 76 4.51 -3.70 -3.64
N LYS A 77 3.70 -2.65 -3.64
CA LYS A 77 4.15 -1.28 -3.42
C LYS A 77 3.50 -0.73 -2.16
N LEU A 78 4.32 -0.12 -1.31
CA LEU A 78 3.82 0.77 -0.28
C LEU A 78 3.66 2.15 -0.92
N VAL A 79 2.47 2.70 -0.87
CA VAL A 79 2.16 3.99 -1.49
C VAL A 79 1.79 5.00 -0.42
N LEU A 80 2.28 6.24 -0.58
CA LEU A 80 2.02 7.33 0.34
C LEU A 80 1.53 8.55 -0.44
N ARG A 81 0.61 9.31 0.17
CA ARG A 81 0.11 10.56 -0.36
C ARG A 81 0.22 11.66 0.68
N THR A 82 0.43 12.89 0.19
CA THR A 82 0.55 14.09 1.01
C THR A 82 -0.44 15.16 0.57
N GLU A 83 -0.71 16.13 1.44
CA GLU A 83 -1.53 17.29 1.08
C GLU A 83 -0.79 18.24 0.14
N LEU A 84 0.54 18.28 0.22
CA LEU A 84 1.37 19.21 -0.57
C LEU A 84 1.29 18.93 -2.07
N ALA A 85 1.09 17.66 -2.45
CA ALA A 85 1.03 17.24 -3.83
C ALA A 85 -0.04 16.16 -4.00
N PRO A 86 -1.34 16.52 -3.96
CA PRO A 86 -2.43 15.54 -3.86
C PRO A 86 -2.55 14.60 -5.06
N ARG A 87 -1.96 14.95 -6.21
CA ARG A 87 -1.97 14.08 -7.40
C ARG A 87 -0.77 13.14 -7.46
N VAL A 88 0.23 13.34 -6.60
CA VAL A 88 1.45 12.55 -6.60
C VAL A 88 1.29 11.39 -5.64
N THR A 89 1.74 10.22 -6.08
CA THR A 89 1.85 9.02 -5.25
C THR A 89 3.34 8.71 -5.07
N TYR A 90 3.78 8.66 -3.83
CA TYR A 90 5.16 8.24 -3.50
C TYR A 90 5.14 6.74 -3.29
N VAL A 91 5.96 5.99 -4.03
CA VAL A 91 5.93 4.54 -4.05
C VAL A 91 7.26 3.92 -3.68
N ALA A 92 7.23 2.85 -2.91
CA ALA A 92 8.38 2.00 -2.61
C ALA A 92 8.00 0.53 -2.80
N ASP A 93 8.82 -0.21 -3.54
CA ASP A 93 8.58 -1.62 -3.81
C ASP A 93 9.08 -2.49 -2.67
N PHE A 94 8.40 -3.60 -2.43
CA PHE A 94 8.87 -4.66 -1.54
C PHE A 94 8.27 -6.00 -1.98
N ILE A 95 8.95 -7.09 -1.60
CA ILE A 95 8.45 -8.44 -1.80
C ILE A 95 7.88 -8.92 -0.47
N ALA A 96 6.59 -9.26 -0.45
CA ALA A 96 5.93 -9.72 0.75
C ALA A 96 6.16 -11.23 0.92
N GLU A 97 7.13 -11.57 1.76
CA GLU A 97 7.51 -12.95 2.02
C GLU A 97 6.38 -13.76 2.66
N ALA A 98 6.43 -15.08 2.52
CA ALA A 98 5.41 -15.99 3.05
C ALA A 98 5.47 -16.17 4.58
N THR A 99 6.37 -15.50 5.25
CA THR A 99 6.50 -15.47 6.71
C THR A 99 6.40 -14.04 7.20
N TRP A 100 6.06 -13.85 8.48
CA TRP A 100 6.02 -12.52 9.09
C TRP A 100 7.39 -11.86 9.01
N GLN A 101 7.43 -10.67 8.39
CA GLN A 101 8.64 -9.87 8.23
C GLN A 101 8.35 -8.41 8.56
N SER A 102 9.38 -7.75 9.08
CA SER A 102 9.38 -6.32 9.29
C SER A 102 10.04 -5.64 8.08
N TYR A 103 9.28 -4.86 7.34
CA TYR A 103 9.76 -4.10 6.19
C TYR A 103 10.00 -2.66 6.61
N GLN A 104 11.24 -2.21 6.51
CA GLN A 104 11.61 -0.85 6.88
C GLN A 104 11.76 0.00 5.62
N PHE A 105 11.19 1.21 5.66
CA PHE A 105 11.21 2.13 4.53
C PHE A 105 11.80 3.47 4.97
N HIS A 106 12.90 3.86 4.32
CA HIS A 106 13.51 5.17 4.46
C HIS A 106 12.95 6.12 3.39
N LEU A 107 13.05 7.41 3.63
CA LEU A 107 12.55 8.44 2.69
C LEU A 107 13.10 8.26 1.28
N ASN A 108 14.38 7.92 1.14
CA ASN A 108 15.04 7.79 -0.15
C ASN A 108 14.62 6.57 -0.97
N GLN A 109 13.83 5.67 -0.39
CA GLN A 109 13.31 4.51 -1.12
C GLN A 109 12.04 4.82 -1.92
N PHE A 110 11.44 5.98 -1.69
CA PHE A 110 10.21 6.39 -2.35
C PHE A 110 10.49 7.19 -3.61
N LYS A 111 9.73 6.88 -4.66
CA LYS A 111 9.74 7.64 -5.92
C LYS A 111 8.42 8.33 -6.09
N ALA A 112 8.45 9.61 -6.49
CA ALA A 112 7.25 10.36 -6.80
C ALA A 112 6.72 9.94 -8.16
N THR A 113 5.44 9.56 -8.24
CA THR A 113 4.81 9.10 -9.48
C THR A 113 3.45 9.77 -9.68
N PHE A 114 3.05 9.87 -10.95
CA PHE A 114 1.70 10.24 -11.35
C PHE A 114 1.28 9.30 -12.48
N ARG A 115 0.20 8.54 -12.24
CA ARG A 115 -0.29 7.52 -13.17
C ARG A 115 0.81 6.54 -13.61
N GLY A 116 1.64 6.12 -12.63
CA GLY A 116 2.72 5.16 -12.87
C GLY A 116 4.00 5.72 -13.47
N GLN A 117 4.04 7.01 -13.82
CA GLN A 117 5.22 7.67 -14.37
C GLN A 117 5.94 8.47 -13.30
N VAL A 118 7.28 8.41 -13.28
CA VAL A 118 8.08 9.22 -12.37
C VAL A 118 7.94 10.70 -12.73
N VAL A 119 7.69 11.52 -11.72
CA VAL A 119 7.47 12.96 -11.89
C VAL A 119 8.31 13.77 -10.90
N HIS A 120 8.49 15.06 -11.19
CA HIS A 120 9.00 16.01 -10.21
C HIS A 120 7.92 16.33 -9.19
N ALA A 121 8.31 16.32 -7.92
CA ALA A 121 7.41 16.59 -6.82
C ALA A 121 8.20 17.12 -5.62
N PRO A 122 7.51 17.74 -4.62
CA PRO A 122 8.17 18.11 -3.37
C PRO A 122 8.86 16.91 -2.73
N THR A 123 9.98 17.14 -2.07
CA THR A 123 10.67 16.10 -1.31
C THR A 123 9.74 15.53 -0.24
N LEU A 124 9.63 14.20 -0.20
CA LEU A 124 8.78 13.53 0.77
C LEU A 124 9.29 13.74 2.19
N SER A 125 8.37 14.10 3.09
CA SER A 125 8.56 14.04 4.53
C SER A 125 7.46 13.16 5.10
N PHE A 126 7.78 12.19 5.97
CA PHE A 126 6.76 11.32 6.52
C PHE A 126 5.70 12.08 7.33
N SER A 127 6.07 13.20 7.97
CA SER A 127 5.11 14.01 8.72
C SER A 127 4.06 14.70 7.83
N ASP A 128 4.28 14.79 6.51
CA ASP A 128 3.32 15.35 5.56
C ASP A 128 2.35 14.31 5.01
N VAL A 129 2.57 13.03 5.31
CA VAL A 129 1.76 11.93 4.80
C VAL A 129 0.38 11.95 5.46
N ILE A 130 -0.67 11.85 4.64
CA ILE A 130 -2.06 11.80 5.09
C ILE A 130 -2.73 10.47 4.75
N GLU A 131 -2.16 9.70 3.82
CA GLU A 131 -2.75 8.45 3.35
C GLU A 131 -1.65 7.47 2.99
N PHE A 132 -1.85 6.20 3.32
CA PHE A 132 -1.02 5.11 2.82
C PHE A 132 -1.88 4.10 2.08
N GLY A 133 -1.23 3.26 1.29
CA GLY A 133 -1.88 2.13 0.65
C GLY A 133 -0.91 1.01 0.35
N ILE A 134 -1.48 -0.15 0.09
CA ILE A 134 -0.77 -1.30 -0.46
C ILE A 134 -1.34 -1.56 -1.85
N LEU A 135 -0.46 -1.67 -2.83
CA LEU A 135 -0.85 -1.84 -4.23
C LEU A 135 -0.13 -3.05 -4.82
N ILE A 136 -0.85 -3.84 -5.58
CA ILE A 136 -0.29 -4.90 -6.41
C ILE A 136 -0.58 -4.61 -7.88
N SER A 137 0.45 -4.70 -8.72
CA SER A 137 0.40 -4.44 -10.15
C SER A 137 1.58 -5.13 -10.84
N ASN A 138 2.15 -4.52 -11.90
CA ASN A 138 3.34 -5.02 -12.60
C ASN A 138 3.10 -6.38 -13.27
N SER A 139 1.93 -6.57 -13.89
CA SER A 139 1.58 -7.78 -14.64
C SER A 139 1.55 -9.05 -13.78
N GLN A 140 1.34 -8.91 -12.49
CA GLN A 140 1.20 -10.04 -11.56
C GLN A 140 -0.24 -10.55 -11.56
N VAL A 141 -0.64 -11.14 -12.67
CA VAL A 141 -1.99 -11.68 -12.86
C VAL A 141 -2.26 -12.84 -11.91
N GLY A 142 -3.48 -12.93 -11.42
CA GLY A 142 -3.95 -14.05 -10.61
C GLY A 142 -4.24 -13.67 -9.17
N SER A 143 -4.33 -14.68 -8.32
CA SER A 143 -4.65 -14.50 -6.90
C SER A 143 -3.49 -13.88 -6.15
N PHE A 144 -3.81 -13.01 -5.21
CA PHE A 144 -2.83 -12.42 -4.30
C PHE A 144 -3.41 -12.35 -2.89
N ALA A 145 -2.54 -12.32 -1.90
CA ALA A 145 -2.91 -12.09 -0.52
C ALA A 145 -1.72 -11.57 0.28
N ILE A 146 -1.94 -10.51 1.03
CA ILE A 146 -0.99 -9.98 2.02
C ILE A 146 -1.74 -9.70 3.31
N GLN A 147 -1.15 -10.08 4.44
CA GLN A 147 -1.70 -9.79 5.76
C GLN A 147 -0.84 -8.73 6.44
N LEU A 148 -1.48 -7.67 6.91
CA LEU A 148 -0.84 -6.55 7.59
C LEU A 148 -1.08 -6.65 9.08
N LYS A 149 -0.04 -6.43 9.89
CA LYS A 149 -0.17 -6.42 11.34
C LYS A 149 -0.02 -5.04 11.92
N THR A 150 1.05 -4.33 11.59
CA THR A 150 1.28 -2.95 12.05
C THR A 150 1.96 -2.12 10.98
N LEU A 151 1.69 -0.82 11.00
CA LEU A 151 2.44 0.21 10.28
C LEU A 151 2.72 1.34 11.26
N GLN A 152 3.99 1.66 11.48
CA GLN A 152 4.37 2.62 12.49
C GLN A 152 5.67 3.34 12.14
N SER A 153 5.89 4.49 12.79
CA SER A 153 7.21 5.12 12.80
C SER A 153 8.16 4.29 13.64
N ALA A 154 9.37 4.17 13.19
CA ALA A 154 10.38 3.37 13.88
C ALA A 154 11.62 4.20 14.24
#